data_7ec4011a5df7193e54bcb0ec1b43fd77
#
_entry.id   7ec4011a5df7193e54bcb0ec1b43fd77
#
_cell.length_a   1.000
_cell.length_b   1.000
_cell.length_c   1.000
_cell.angle_alpha   90.00
_cell.angle_beta   90.00
_cell.angle_gamma   90.00
#
_symmetry.space_group_name_H-M   'P 1'
#
loop_
_entity.id
_entity.type
_entity.pdbx_description
1 polymer ?
#
loop_
_entity_poly.entity_id
_entity_poly.type
_entity_poly.pdbx_seq_one_letter_code
_entity_poly.pdbx_strand_id
1 'polypeptide(L)'
;MTLGAVPGALPPLSLLAEPTASDLDHNIPDENLQQNAELLDSVLKDFGVRGEVIAVKPGPVVTLYEFEPAPGTRSQRVIGLADDIARSLGAMAARVAVIPGRNAIGIELPNADRKTVFLRQLLESKEFNNKGSLNLVLGKTIGGDPVSFDLAKMPHLLIAGTTGSGKSVAINTFILSLLYRLRPEQCRMIMVDPKMLELSIYEGIPHLLAPVVTDPKKAVMA
;
A
#
# COMPACT_ATOMS: atom_id res chain seq x y z
N MET A 1 12.76 -17.99 -26.03
CA MET A 1 11.77 -19.05 -25.77
C MET A 1 10.40 -18.40 -25.70
N THR A 2 9.62 -18.48 -26.75
CA THR A 2 8.22 -18.06 -26.77
C THR A 2 7.44 -19.12 -26.01
N LEU A 3 7.05 -18.81 -24.77
CA LEU A 3 6.07 -19.60 -24.04
C LEU A 3 4.79 -19.54 -24.87
N GLY A 4 4.40 -20.65 -25.47
CA GLY A 4 3.17 -20.80 -26.24
C GLY A 4 1.99 -20.54 -25.31
N ALA A 5 1.56 -19.29 -25.23
CA ALA A 5 0.38 -18.92 -24.47
C ALA A 5 -0.83 -19.59 -25.10
N VAL A 6 -1.49 -20.47 -24.38
CA VAL A 6 -2.81 -20.99 -24.77
C VAL A 6 -3.76 -19.78 -24.76
N PRO A 7 -4.40 -19.46 -25.92
CA PRO A 7 -5.32 -18.33 -25.97
C PRO A 7 -6.37 -18.45 -24.87
N GLY A 8 -6.49 -17.42 -24.01
CA GLY A 8 -7.45 -17.39 -22.90
C GLY A 8 -6.99 -17.99 -21.59
N ALA A 9 -5.75 -18.51 -21.47
CA ALA A 9 -5.18 -18.89 -20.19
C ALA A 9 -4.76 -17.66 -19.38
N LEU A 10 -5.00 -17.69 -18.08
CA LEU A 10 -4.49 -16.65 -17.16
C LEU A 10 -2.97 -16.77 -17.03
N PRO A 11 -2.25 -15.65 -16.83
CA PRO A 11 -0.81 -15.68 -16.57
C PRO A 11 -0.50 -16.53 -15.32
N PRO A 12 0.51 -17.41 -15.36
CA PRO A 12 0.88 -18.19 -14.18
C PRO A 12 1.58 -17.28 -13.15
N LEU A 13 1.28 -17.50 -11.86
CA LEU A 13 1.90 -16.73 -10.76
C LEU A 13 3.42 -16.90 -10.70
N SER A 14 3.98 -17.95 -11.30
CA SER A 14 5.42 -18.17 -11.40
C SER A 14 6.17 -17.11 -12.22
N LEU A 15 5.47 -16.25 -12.96
CA LEU A 15 6.06 -15.07 -13.62
C LEU A 15 6.38 -13.94 -12.65
N LEU A 16 5.79 -13.95 -11.46
CA LEU A 16 6.02 -12.96 -10.42
C LEU A 16 7.11 -13.45 -9.46
N ALA A 17 7.92 -12.50 -9.00
CA ALA A 17 8.97 -12.79 -8.03
C ALA A 17 8.38 -13.42 -6.74
N GLU A 18 9.08 -14.43 -6.24
CA GLU A 18 8.81 -15.02 -4.93
C GLU A 18 9.60 -14.29 -3.86
N PRO A 19 8.98 -14.05 -2.67
CA PRO A 19 9.73 -13.57 -1.53
C PRO A 19 10.73 -14.62 -1.08
N THR A 20 11.92 -14.18 -0.72
CA THR A 20 12.93 -15.03 -0.08
C THR A 20 12.60 -15.20 1.41
N ALA A 21 13.27 -16.13 2.09
CA ALA A 21 13.12 -16.30 3.54
C ALA A 21 13.42 -15.00 4.31
N SER A 22 14.40 -14.22 3.85
CA SER A 22 14.74 -12.92 4.45
C SER A 22 13.68 -11.83 4.21
N ASP A 23 12.91 -11.91 3.13
CA ASP A 23 11.80 -10.98 2.86
C ASP A 23 10.57 -11.29 3.72
N LEU A 24 10.44 -12.54 4.15
CA LEU A 24 9.34 -13.00 5.01
C LEU A 24 9.64 -12.77 6.49
N ASP A 25 10.91 -12.61 6.86
CA ASP A 25 11.32 -12.34 8.21
C ASP A 25 11.08 -10.87 8.57
N HIS A 26 9.98 -10.63 9.29
CA HIS A 26 9.58 -9.30 9.77
C HIS A 26 10.11 -9.03 11.18
N ASN A 27 11.09 -9.82 11.65
CA ASN A 27 11.66 -9.66 12.97
C ASN A 27 12.49 -8.38 13.07
N ILE A 28 11.83 -7.30 13.49
CA ILE A 28 12.52 -6.18 14.12
C ILE A 28 12.84 -6.67 15.54
N PRO A 29 14.09 -6.65 15.99
CA PRO A 29 14.43 -7.09 17.36
C PRO A 29 13.56 -6.35 18.39
N ASP A 30 12.96 -7.09 19.32
CA ASP A 30 12.08 -6.53 20.35
C ASP A 30 12.77 -5.42 21.14
N GLU A 31 14.09 -5.54 21.37
CA GLU A 31 14.90 -4.50 22.01
C GLU A 31 14.85 -3.16 21.27
N ASN A 32 14.93 -3.17 19.95
CA ASN A 32 14.85 -1.94 19.13
C ASN A 32 13.46 -1.33 19.17
N LEU A 33 12.42 -2.17 19.17
CA LEU A 33 11.03 -1.72 19.27
C LEU A 33 10.78 -1.06 20.63
N GLN A 34 11.30 -1.65 21.70
CA GLN A 34 11.16 -1.15 23.05
C GLN A 34 11.94 0.16 23.25
N GLN A 35 13.20 0.22 22.80
CA GLN A 35 14.00 1.45 22.84
C GLN A 35 13.32 2.61 22.11
N ASN A 36 12.76 2.36 20.95
CA ASN A 36 12.02 3.39 20.20
C ASN A 36 10.74 3.83 20.92
N ALA A 37 10.04 2.92 21.59
CA ALA A 37 8.87 3.24 22.39
C ALA A 37 9.23 4.15 23.59
N GLU A 38 10.29 3.80 24.33
CA GLU A 38 10.80 4.59 25.46
C GLU A 38 11.28 5.98 25.00
N LEU A 39 11.97 6.04 23.87
CA LEU A 39 12.43 7.31 23.31
C LEU A 39 11.23 8.17 22.87
N LEU A 40 10.20 7.56 22.26
CA LEU A 40 8.97 8.26 21.88
C LEU A 40 8.24 8.83 23.11
N ASP A 41 8.13 8.04 24.19
CA ASP A 41 7.55 8.52 25.45
C ASP A 41 8.34 9.69 26.03
N SER A 42 9.67 9.64 25.99
CA SER A 42 10.54 10.74 26.43
C SER A 42 10.32 12.00 25.58
N VAL A 43 10.31 11.86 24.27
CA VAL A 43 10.09 12.98 23.34
C VAL A 43 8.72 13.63 23.59
N LEU A 44 7.66 12.85 23.75
CA LEU A 44 6.32 13.38 24.04
C LEU A 44 6.27 14.11 25.37
N LYS A 45 6.97 13.60 26.40
CA LYS A 45 7.09 14.29 27.70
C LYS A 45 7.82 15.63 27.60
N ASP A 46 8.89 15.71 26.81
CA ASP A 46 9.65 16.94 26.58
C ASP A 46 8.78 18.02 25.92
N PHE A 47 7.85 17.63 25.05
CA PHE A 47 6.84 18.51 24.47
C PHE A 47 5.61 18.74 25.38
N GLY A 48 5.67 18.28 26.63
CA GLY A 48 4.61 18.47 27.62
C GLY A 48 3.35 17.65 27.36
N VAL A 49 3.46 16.55 26.62
CA VAL A 49 2.41 15.56 26.43
C VAL A 49 2.60 14.44 27.43
N ARG A 50 1.56 14.15 28.22
CA ARG A 50 1.54 13.06 29.21
C ARG A 50 0.75 11.88 28.65
N GLY A 51 1.23 10.69 28.88
CA GLY A 51 0.64 9.43 28.44
C GLY A 51 1.70 8.35 28.41
N GLU A 52 1.39 7.23 27.78
CA GLU A 52 2.31 6.09 27.61
C GLU A 52 2.05 5.34 26.30
N VAL A 53 3.09 4.72 25.74
CA VAL A 53 2.96 3.77 24.62
C VAL A 53 2.46 2.45 25.16
N ILE A 54 1.21 2.08 24.82
CA ILE A 54 0.53 0.89 25.33
C ILE A 54 0.70 -0.33 24.42
N ALA A 55 1.08 -0.14 23.15
CA ALA A 55 1.31 -1.23 22.20
C ALA A 55 2.24 -0.79 21.07
N VAL A 56 3.02 -1.74 20.59
CA VAL A 56 3.89 -1.58 19.42
C VAL A 56 3.52 -2.67 18.40
N LYS A 57 3.23 -2.24 17.17
CA LYS A 57 2.84 -3.13 16.07
C LYS A 57 3.79 -2.95 14.90
N PRO A 58 4.82 -3.80 14.77
CA PRO A 58 5.73 -3.76 13.66
C PRO A 58 5.03 -4.20 12.37
N GLY A 59 5.25 -3.45 11.29
CA GLY A 59 4.79 -3.79 9.95
C GLY A 59 5.96 -3.87 8.97
N PRO A 60 5.72 -4.20 7.70
CA PRO A 60 6.79 -4.38 6.71
C PRO A 60 7.52 -3.07 6.35
N VAL A 61 6.86 -1.93 6.47
CA VAL A 61 7.39 -0.63 6.03
C VAL A 61 7.44 0.38 7.17
N VAL A 62 6.44 0.36 8.04
CA VAL A 62 6.30 1.26 9.20
C VAL A 62 5.97 0.46 10.44
N THR A 63 6.36 0.98 11.60
CA THR A 63 5.93 0.47 12.91
C THR A 63 4.90 1.43 13.49
N LEU A 64 3.79 0.90 13.96
CA LEU A 64 2.74 1.65 14.66
C LEU A 64 2.95 1.55 16.17
N TYR A 65 3.09 2.71 16.80
CA TYR A 65 3.08 2.88 18.25
C TYR A 65 1.70 3.40 18.66
N GLU A 66 1.00 2.67 19.52
CA GLU A 66 -0.28 3.11 20.08
C GLU A 66 -0.01 3.85 21.39
N PHE A 67 -0.19 5.15 21.38
CA PHE A 67 0.01 6.02 22.51
C PHE A 67 -1.32 6.34 23.19
N GLU A 68 -1.46 6.06 24.48
CA GLU A 68 -2.61 6.45 25.28
C GLU A 68 -2.33 7.77 26.00
N PRO A 69 -2.98 8.87 25.58
CA PRO A 69 -2.78 10.16 26.21
C PRO A 69 -3.44 10.22 27.58
N ALA A 70 -2.79 10.87 28.53
CA ALA A 70 -3.38 11.12 29.84
C ALA A 70 -4.68 11.92 29.73
N PRO A 71 -5.64 11.75 30.68
CA PRO A 71 -6.89 12.49 30.70
C PRO A 71 -6.69 14.01 30.58
N GLY A 72 -7.49 14.64 29.73
CA GLY A 72 -7.39 16.07 29.44
C GLY A 72 -6.40 16.48 28.34
N THR A 73 -5.63 15.53 27.78
CA THR A 73 -4.76 15.78 26.63
C THR A 73 -5.60 15.85 25.35
N ARG A 74 -5.50 16.95 24.62
CA ARG A 74 -6.18 17.09 23.31
C ARG A 74 -5.41 16.34 22.24
N SER A 75 -6.06 15.44 21.50
CA SER A 75 -5.45 14.67 20.40
C SER A 75 -4.77 15.56 19.37
N GLN A 76 -5.37 16.72 19.07
CA GLN A 76 -4.80 17.68 18.10
C GLN A 76 -3.42 18.20 18.52
N ARG A 77 -3.13 18.26 19.83
CA ARG A 77 -1.80 18.62 20.33
C ARG A 77 -0.75 17.58 19.96
N VAL A 78 -1.09 16.30 20.08
CA VAL A 78 -0.18 15.21 19.72
C VAL A 78 -0.01 15.13 18.21
N ILE A 79 -1.11 15.26 17.44
CA ILE A 79 -1.08 15.27 15.98
C ILE A 79 -0.18 16.39 15.45
N GLY A 80 -0.23 17.57 16.06
CA GLY A 80 0.60 18.71 15.67
C GLY A 80 2.11 18.53 15.92
N LEU A 81 2.51 17.51 16.67
CA LEU A 81 3.92 17.20 16.95
C LEU A 81 4.56 16.23 15.95
N ALA A 82 3.87 15.85 14.87
CA ALA A 82 4.36 14.85 13.93
C ALA A 82 5.79 15.15 13.41
N ASP A 83 6.05 16.38 12.99
CA ASP A 83 7.37 16.79 12.49
C ASP A 83 8.43 16.84 13.60
N ASP A 84 8.04 17.25 14.80
CA ASP A 84 8.93 17.30 15.96
C ASP A 84 9.32 15.89 16.43
N ILE A 85 8.36 14.96 16.44
CA ILE A 85 8.58 13.54 16.71
C ILE A 85 9.52 12.95 15.67
N ALA A 86 9.26 13.17 14.39
CA ALA A 86 10.12 12.67 13.30
C ALA A 86 11.56 13.16 13.47
N ARG A 87 11.75 14.45 13.70
CA ARG A 87 13.05 15.06 13.91
C ARG A 87 13.77 14.49 15.13
N SER A 88 13.08 14.37 16.26
CA SER A 88 13.66 13.90 17.53
C SER A 88 14.08 12.43 17.48
N LEU A 89 13.36 11.62 16.69
CA LEU A 89 13.64 10.19 16.50
C LEU A 89 14.55 9.91 15.28
N GLY A 90 15.02 10.96 14.58
CA GLY A 90 15.84 10.80 13.37
C GLY A 90 15.08 10.11 12.22
N ALA A 91 13.75 10.12 12.23
CA ALA A 91 12.92 9.54 11.19
C ALA A 91 12.67 10.55 10.07
N MET A 92 12.49 10.07 8.83
CA MET A 92 12.20 10.95 7.68
C MET A 92 10.85 11.64 7.78
N ALA A 93 9.86 11.01 8.44
CA ALA A 93 8.53 11.53 8.68
C ALA A 93 7.88 10.73 9.82
N ALA A 94 6.90 11.31 10.50
CA ALA A 94 5.99 10.58 11.38
C ALA A 94 4.56 10.88 10.95
N ARG A 95 3.68 9.88 11.04
CA ARG A 95 2.25 10.09 10.85
C ARG A 95 1.55 9.87 12.16
N VAL A 96 0.78 10.88 12.59
CA VAL A 96 0.08 10.85 13.86
C VAL A 96 -1.42 10.99 13.61
N ALA A 97 -2.21 10.04 14.06
CA ALA A 97 -3.66 10.02 13.86
C ALA A 97 -4.38 9.36 15.03
N VAL A 98 -5.62 9.79 15.28
CA VAL A 98 -6.49 9.14 16.29
C VAL A 98 -6.87 7.74 15.78
N ILE A 99 -6.84 6.74 16.66
CA ILE A 99 -7.32 5.39 16.37
C ILE A 99 -8.83 5.35 16.62
N PRO A 100 -9.67 5.12 15.60
CA PRO A 100 -11.11 5.08 15.75
C PRO A 100 -11.56 4.04 16.79
N GLY A 101 -12.48 4.43 17.68
CA GLY A 101 -13.07 3.53 18.66
C GLY A 101 -12.18 3.20 19.87
N ARG A 102 -11.01 3.86 20.02
CA ARG A 102 -10.09 3.67 21.15
C ARG A 102 -9.62 5.01 21.69
N ASN A 103 -9.30 5.05 23.00
CA ASN A 103 -8.63 6.21 23.60
C ASN A 103 -7.12 6.13 23.33
N ALA A 104 -6.75 6.07 22.07
CA ALA A 104 -5.35 5.95 21.66
C ALA A 104 -5.07 6.75 20.38
N ILE A 105 -3.83 7.20 20.27
CA ILE A 105 -3.29 7.92 19.12
C ILE A 105 -2.24 7.02 18.50
N GLY A 106 -2.39 6.73 17.21
CA GLY A 106 -1.42 5.97 16.44
C GLY A 106 -0.29 6.89 15.97
N ILE A 107 0.94 6.50 16.26
CA ILE A 107 2.17 7.17 15.79
C ILE A 107 2.90 6.17 14.92
N GLU A 108 2.91 6.42 13.62
CA GLU A 108 3.56 5.57 12.63
C GLU A 108 4.96 6.14 12.34
N LEU A 109 5.97 5.29 12.51
CA LEU A 109 7.36 5.63 12.19
C LEU A 109 7.88 4.68 11.11
N PRO A 110 8.56 5.19 10.07
CA PRO A 110 9.16 4.34 9.04
C PRO A 110 10.25 3.46 9.63
N ASN A 111 10.25 2.19 9.25
CA ASN A 111 11.31 1.26 9.62
C ASN A 111 12.63 1.66 8.96
N ALA A 112 13.75 1.42 9.64
CA ALA A 112 15.08 1.61 9.07
C ALA A 112 15.31 0.64 7.91
N ASP A 113 14.89 -0.62 8.08
CA ASP A 113 14.90 -1.65 7.05
C ASP A 113 13.47 -1.91 6.58
N ARG A 114 13.14 -1.39 5.38
CA ARG A 114 11.81 -1.52 4.79
C ARG A 114 11.75 -2.77 3.93
N LYS A 115 10.79 -3.65 4.21
CA LYS A 115 10.59 -4.87 3.45
C LYS A 115 9.72 -4.63 2.22
N THR A 116 10.02 -5.33 1.15
CA THR A 116 9.23 -5.31 -0.09
C THR A 116 7.91 -6.06 0.12
N VAL A 117 6.82 -5.47 -0.34
CA VAL A 117 5.51 -6.15 -0.42
C VAL A 117 5.39 -6.76 -1.81
N PHE A 118 5.42 -8.08 -1.89
CA PHE A 118 5.38 -8.80 -3.16
C PHE A 118 3.96 -8.94 -3.69
N LEU A 119 3.77 -8.59 -4.97
CA LEU A 119 2.47 -8.71 -5.64
C LEU A 119 1.95 -10.16 -5.62
N ARG A 120 2.84 -11.13 -5.80
CA ARG A 120 2.48 -12.55 -5.77
C ARG A 120 1.77 -12.95 -4.48
N GLN A 121 2.30 -12.55 -3.30
CA GLN A 121 1.67 -12.82 -2.01
C GLN A 121 0.25 -12.24 -1.91
N LEU A 122 0.05 -11.05 -2.46
CA LEU A 122 -1.25 -10.40 -2.44
C LEU A 122 -2.26 -11.11 -3.34
N LEU A 123 -1.84 -11.55 -4.53
CA LEU A 123 -2.69 -12.30 -5.47
C LEU A 123 -3.02 -13.71 -4.96
N GLU A 124 -2.14 -14.34 -4.18
CA GLU A 124 -2.37 -15.64 -3.53
C GLU A 124 -3.26 -15.54 -2.28
N SER A 125 -3.49 -14.32 -1.75
CA SER A 125 -4.24 -14.12 -0.51
C SER A 125 -5.73 -14.50 -0.65
N LYS A 126 -6.33 -14.94 0.46
CA LYS A 126 -7.77 -15.23 0.53
C LYS A 126 -8.61 -13.98 0.32
N GLU A 127 -8.15 -12.83 0.81
CA GLU A 127 -8.80 -11.54 0.68
C GLU A 127 -8.98 -11.14 -0.77
N PHE A 128 -8.01 -11.43 -1.63
CA PHE A 128 -8.10 -11.20 -3.07
C PHE A 128 -9.02 -12.21 -3.74
N ASN A 129 -8.88 -13.51 -3.42
CA ASN A 129 -9.57 -14.57 -4.14
C ASN A 129 -11.07 -14.69 -3.79
N ASN A 130 -11.49 -14.27 -2.59
CA ASN A 130 -12.87 -14.42 -2.11
C ASN A 130 -13.79 -13.23 -2.40
N LYS A 131 -13.30 -12.15 -3.00
CA LYS A 131 -14.08 -10.92 -3.20
C LYS A 131 -14.28 -10.59 -4.66
N GLY A 132 -15.46 -10.05 -4.95
CA GLY A 132 -15.87 -9.21 -6.08
C GLY A 132 -15.57 -9.68 -7.50
N SER A 133 -16.16 -8.98 -8.44
CA SER A 133 -15.96 -9.22 -9.88
C SER A 133 -14.68 -8.55 -10.40
N LEU A 134 -14.39 -7.32 -9.97
CA LEU A 134 -13.21 -6.54 -10.37
C LEU A 134 -12.30 -6.26 -9.17
N ASN A 135 -11.84 -7.33 -8.52
CA ASN A 135 -11.04 -7.20 -7.30
C ASN A 135 -9.60 -6.75 -7.62
N LEU A 136 -9.14 -5.74 -6.90
CA LEU A 136 -7.80 -5.15 -7.01
C LEU A 136 -7.06 -5.33 -5.68
N VAL A 137 -5.77 -5.64 -5.73
CA VAL A 137 -4.93 -5.62 -4.53
C VAL A 137 -4.33 -4.22 -4.35
N LEU A 138 -4.34 -3.74 -3.10
CA LEU A 138 -3.78 -2.43 -2.75
C LEU A 138 -2.40 -2.55 -2.09
N GLY A 139 -2.20 -3.59 -1.28
CA GLY A 139 -1.00 -3.76 -0.49
C GLY A 139 -1.27 -4.54 0.79
N LYS A 140 -0.57 -4.17 1.85
CA LYS A 140 -0.78 -4.71 3.20
C LYS A 140 -1.14 -3.60 4.17
N THR A 141 -1.90 -3.93 5.20
CA THR A 141 -2.09 -3.06 6.37
C THR A 141 -0.76 -2.86 7.09
N ILE A 142 -0.73 -1.94 8.06
CA ILE A 142 0.42 -1.77 8.96
C ILE A 142 0.74 -3.10 9.68
N GLY A 143 -0.29 -3.87 10.04
CA GLY A 143 -0.15 -5.18 10.67
C GLY A 143 0.28 -6.32 9.73
N GLY A 144 0.47 -6.05 8.42
CA GLY A 144 0.91 -7.05 7.45
C GLY A 144 -0.21 -7.80 6.73
N ASP A 145 -1.49 -7.54 7.05
CA ASP A 145 -2.62 -8.20 6.42
C ASP A 145 -2.87 -7.70 5.00
N PRO A 146 -3.14 -8.58 4.02
CA PRO A 146 -3.45 -8.18 2.65
C PRO A 146 -4.70 -7.30 2.57
N VAL A 147 -4.64 -6.26 1.75
CA VAL A 147 -5.77 -5.35 1.47
C VAL A 147 -6.17 -5.44 0.02
N SER A 148 -7.43 -5.71 -0.24
CA SER A 148 -8.03 -5.68 -1.57
C SER A 148 -9.41 -5.02 -1.55
N PHE A 149 -9.83 -4.51 -2.70
CA PHE A 149 -11.15 -3.90 -2.87
C PHE A 149 -11.74 -4.22 -4.25
N ASP A 150 -13.06 -4.18 -4.36
CA ASP A 150 -13.76 -4.43 -5.62
C ASP A 150 -14.06 -3.12 -6.34
N LEU A 151 -13.39 -2.88 -7.48
CA LEU A 151 -13.58 -1.69 -8.29
C LEU A 151 -15.04 -1.55 -8.80
N ALA A 152 -15.74 -2.65 -9.04
CA ALA A 152 -17.12 -2.61 -9.49
C ALA A 152 -18.08 -1.94 -8.48
N LYS A 153 -17.70 -1.93 -7.19
CA LYS A 153 -18.46 -1.28 -6.12
C LYS A 153 -18.13 0.20 -5.93
N MET A 154 -17.08 0.68 -6.57
CA MET A 154 -16.60 2.07 -6.40
C MET A 154 -17.00 3.00 -7.54
N PRO A 155 -17.56 2.56 -8.60
CA PRO A 155 -17.59 2.84 -10.05
C PRO A 155 -16.44 3.73 -10.55
N HIS A 156 -15.85 4.57 -9.73
CA HIS A 156 -14.72 5.43 -10.08
C HIS A 156 -13.65 5.39 -8.99
N LEU A 157 -12.39 5.45 -9.40
CA LEU A 157 -11.24 5.51 -8.51
C LEU A 157 -10.30 6.61 -8.98
N LEU A 158 -10.04 7.59 -8.11
CA LEU A 158 -9.02 8.61 -8.34
C LEU A 158 -7.72 8.20 -7.64
N ILE A 159 -6.62 8.18 -8.39
CA ILE A 159 -5.28 7.94 -7.86
C ILE A 159 -4.45 9.20 -8.06
N ALA A 160 -3.95 9.78 -6.98
CA ALA A 160 -3.10 10.96 -7.01
C ALA A 160 -1.82 10.73 -6.20
N GLY A 161 -0.75 11.38 -6.60
CA GLY A 161 0.53 11.31 -5.92
C GLY A 161 1.60 12.13 -6.64
N THR A 162 2.62 12.57 -5.89
CA THR A 162 3.79 13.25 -6.44
C THR A 162 4.69 12.26 -7.20
N THR A 163 5.64 12.78 -7.96
CA THR A 163 6.66 11.95 -8.61
C THR A 163 7.39 11.10 -7.57
N GLY A 164 7.54 9.80 -7.83
CA GLY A 164 8.18 8.87 -6.90
C GLY A 164 7.28 8.34 -5.78
N SER A 165 6.02 8.77 -5.66
CA SER A 165 5.09 8.28 -4.63
C SER A 165 4.58 6.85 -4.86
N GLY A 166 4.91 6.22 -5.99
CA GLY A 166 4.43 4.89 -6.35
C GLY A 166 3.12 4.85 -7.13
N LYS A 167 2.61 5.98 -7.64
CA LYS A 167 1.37 6.05 -8.44
C LYS A 167 1.38 5.06 -9.60
N SER A 168 2.45 5.06 -10.41
CA SER A 168 2.58 4.15 -11.56
C SER A 168 2.66 2.68 -11.13
N VAL A 169 3.32 2.39 -10.01
CA VAL A 169 3.37 1.05 -9.42
C VAL A 169 1.96 0.60 -9.01
N ALA A 170 1.18 1.47 -8.36
CA ALA A 170 -0.19 1.17 -7.97
C ALA A 170 -1.10 0.89 -9.18
N ILE A 171 -1.00 1.72 -10.26
CA ILE A 171 -1.77 1.51 -11.49
C ILE A 171 -1.42 0.15 -12.12
N ASN A 172 -0.12 -0.17 -12.24
CA ASN A 172 0.32 -1.47 -12.76
C ASN A 172 -0.18 -2.62 -11.88
N THR A 173 -0.12 -2.49 -10.56
CA THR A 173 -0.65 -3.48 -9.61
C THR A 173 -2.14 -3.72 -9.83
N PHE A 174 -2.93 -2.68 -10.09
CA PHE A 174 -4.36 -2.80 -10.34
C PHE A 174 -4.66 -3.49 -11.68
N ILE A 175 -3.95 -3.10 -12.74
CA ILE A 175 -4.09 -3.76 -14.05
C ILE A 175 -3.70 -5.24 -13.93
N LEU A 176 -2.56 -5.56 -13.32
CA LEU A 176 -2.13 -6.93 -13.11
C LEU A 176 -3.10 -7.73 -12.24
N SER A 177 -3.72 -7.12 -11.23
CA SER A 177 -4.76 -7.78 -10.42
C SER A 177 -5.90 -8.31 -11.30
N LEU A 178 -6.33 -7.52 -12.30
CA LEU A 178 -7.37 -7.93 -13.24
C LEU A 178 -6.85 -9.00 -14.21
N LEU A 179 -5.65 -8.81 -14.78
CA LEU A 179 -5.07 -9.74 -15.78
C LEU A 179 -4.75 -11.12 -15.20
N TYR A 180 -4.37 -11.22 -13.93
CA TYR A 180 -4.09 -12.49 -13.26
C TYR A 180 -5.34 -13.22 -12.79
N ARG A 181 -6.51 -12.60 -12.86
CA ARG A 181 -7.77 -13.16 -12.36
C ARG A 181 -8.85 -13.34 -13.43
N LEU A 182 -8.92 -12.44 -14.39
CA LEU A 182 -10.03 -12.36 -15.35
C LEU A 182 -9.53 -12.59 -16.77
N ARG A 183 -10.31 -13.37 -17.52
CA ARG A 183 -10.07 -13.58 -18.95
C ARG A 183 -10.57 -12.38 -19.77
N PRO A 184 -10.14 -12.23 -21.03
CA PRO A 184 -10.62 -11.16 -21.91
C PRO A 184 -12.14 -11.09 -22.06
N GLU A 185 -12.84 -12.22 -21.96
CA GLU A 185 -14.31 -12.27 -22.02
C GLU A 185 -14.99 -11.74 -20.75
N GLN A 186 -14.26 -11.74 -19.64
CA GLN A 186 -14.76 -11.31 -18.32
C GLN A 186 -14.42 -9.86 -17.99
N CYS A 187 -13.33 -9.35 -18.57
CA CYS A 187 -12.89 -7.98 -18.34
C CYS A 187 -12.28 -7.40 -19.61
N ARG A 188 -12.82 -6.30 -20.09
CA ARG A 188 -12.31 -5.52 -21.20
C ARG A 188 -11.85 -4.15 -20.71
N MET A 189 -10.81 -3.61 -21.36
CA MET A 189 -10.18 -2.36 -20.95
C MET A 189 -10.05 -1.40 -22.14
N ILE A 190 -10.25 -0.12 -21.85
CA ILE A 190 -9.84 1.00 -22.70
C ILE A 190 -8.76 1.73 -21.91
N MET A 191 -7.59 1.88 -22.50
CA MET A 191 -6.45 2.56 -21.88
C MET A 191 -6.14 3.86 -22.62
N VAL A 192 -6.03 4.95 -21.85
CA VAL A 192 -5.73 6.29 -22.38
C VAL A 192 -4.47 6.81 -21.68
N ASP A 193 -3.39 6.99 -22.43
CA ASP A 193 -2.09 7.45 -21.92
C ASP A 193 -1.55 8.59 -22.81
N PRO A 194 -2.03 9.83 -22.64
CA PRO A 194 -1.64 10.95 -23.49
C PRO A 194 -0.17 11.34 -23.33
N LYS A 195 0.49 10.88 -22.27
CA LYS A 195 1.92 11.15 -22.01
C LYS A 195 2.82 10.03 -22.50
N MET A 196 2.29 8.88 -22.90
CA MET A 196 3.01 7.69 -23.35
C MET A 196 4.06 7.18 -22.33
N LEU A 197 3.76 7.30 -21.04
CA LEU A 197 4.74 7.02 -19.98
C LEU A 197 4.49 5.72 -19.21
N GLU A 198 3.24 5.27 -19.14
CA GLU A 198 2.84 4.24 -18.18
C GLU A 198 2.14 3.02 -18.80
N LEU A 199 1.29 3.20 -19.81
CA LEU A 199 0.37 2.16 -20.29
C LEU A 199 0.78 1.53 -21.64
N SER A 200 1.76 2.06 -22.34
CA SER A 200 2.23 1.54 -23.63
C SER A 200 2.74 0.10 -23.56
N ILE A 201 3.20 -0.35 -22.40
CA ILE A 201 3.64 -1.75 -22.16
C ILE A 201 2.50 -2.77 -22.27
N TYR A 202 1.25 -2.31 -22.18
CA TYR A 202 0.05 -3.16 -22.32
C TYR A 202 -0.48 -3.22 -23.75
N GLU A 203 0.17 -2.56 -24.73
CA GLU A 203 -0.25 -2.60 -26.11
C GLU A 203 -0.31 -4.05 -26.63
N GLY A 204 -1.44 -4.39 -27.28
CA GLY A 204 -1.64 -5.72 -27.86
C GLY A 204 -2.12 -6.81 -26.89
N ILE A 205 -2.36 -6.52 -25.62
CA ILE A 205 -2.96 -7.52 -24.73
C ILE A 205 -4.41 -7.81 -25.16
N PRO A 206 -4.89 -9.08 -25.02
CA PRO A 206 -6.22 -9.47 -25.51
C PRO A 206 -7.38 -8.81 -24.77
N HIS A 207 -7.14 -8.17 -23.62
CA HIS A 207 -8.14 -7.44 -22.83
C HIS A 207 -8.46 -6.06 -23.39
N LEU A 208 -7.65 -5.52 -24.30
CA LEU A 208 -7.92 -4.20 -24.88
C LEU A 208 -9.08 -4.25 -25.87
N LEU A 209 -10.00 -3.28 -25.78
CA LEU A 209 -11.06 -3.04 -26.78
C LEU A 209 -10.53 -2.25 -27.98
N ALA A 210 -9.52 -1.42 -27.78
CA ALA A 210 -8.84 -0.61 -28.77
C ALA A 210 -7.35 -0.50 -28.42
N PRO A 211 -6.46 -0.17 -29.36
CA PRO A 211 -5.07 0.19 -29.05
C PRO A 211 -5.00 1.25 -27.96
N VAL A 212 -3.90 1.28 -27.20
CA VAL A 212 -3.69 2.30 -26.17
C VAL A 212 -3.75 3.69 -26.81
N VAL A 213 -4.69 4.53 -26.33
CA VAL A 213 -4.95 5.84 -26.92
C VAL A 213 -3.93 6.84 -26.37
N THR A 214 -3.07 7.33 -27.25
CA THR A 214 -2.01 8.29 -26.90
C THR A 214 -2.32 9.73 -27.35
N ASP A 215 -3.22 9.89 -28.31
CA ASP A 215 -3.65 11.21 -28.80
C ASP A 215 -4.86 11.69 -27.98
N PRO A 216 -4.75 12.88 -27.32
CA PRO A 216 -5.86 13.44 -26.55
C PRO A 216 -7.15 13.64 -27.36
N LYS A 217 -7.04 13.96 -28.67
CA LYS A 217 -8.22 14.12 -29.55
C LYS A 217 -8.92 12.79 -29.81
N LYS A 218 -8.19 11.70 -29.91
CA LYS A 218 -8.75 10.37 -30.09
C LYS A 218 -9.35 9.81 -28.79
N ALA A 219 -8.88 10.27 -27.64
CA ALA A 219 -9.43 9.89 -26.35
C ALA A 219 -10.90 10.29 -26.15
N VAL A 220 -11.35 11.35 -26.84
CA VAL A 220 -12.75 11.80 -26.81
C VAL A 220 -13.65 10.91 -27.67
N MET A 221 -13.08 10.17 -28.62
CA MET A 221 -13.83 9.29 -29.54
C MET A 221 -13.78 7.82 -29.14
N ALA A 222 -12.89 7.45 -28.24
CA ALA A 222 -12.76 6.09 -27.72
C ALA A 222 -13.73 5.85 -26.58
#